data_94beb66d3d4b4df4e606dbf16d1e1745
#
_entry.id   94beb66d3d4b4df4e606dbf16d1e1745
#
_cell.length_a   1.000
_cell.length_b   1.000
_cell.length_c   1.000
_cell.angle_alpha   90.00
_cell.angle_beta   90.00
_cell.angle_gamma   90.00
#
_symmetry.space_group_name_H-M   'P 1'
#
loop_
_entity.id
_entity.type
_entity.pdbx_description
1 polymer ?
#
loop_
_entity_poly.entity_id
_entity_poly.type
_entity_poly.pdbx_seq_one_letter_code
_entity_poly.pdbx_strand_id
1 'polypeptide(L)' 'MDTTLAEVILHIDESTSHDEREKFRDVLLAMDGVMAADCNDKTPHLMLIEYNPDAINSIEFVNAAKKHGLHAELAGL' A
#
# COMPACT_ATOMS: atom_id res chain seq x y z
N MET A 1 -2.41 -15.78 -21.24
CA MET A 1 -2.91 -15.94 -19.86
C MET A 1 -3.16 -14.57 -19.26
N ASP A 2 -4.35 -14.38 -18.78
CA ASP A 2 -4.73 -13.06 -18.27
C ASP A 2 -4.29 -12.92 -16.82
N THR A 3 -3.54 -11.87 -16.55
CA THR A 3 -3.20 -11.51 -15.18
C THR A 3 -4.24 -10.53 -14.69
N THR A 4 -4.98 -10.91 -13.68
CA THR A 4 -5.95 -10.01 -13.06
C THR A 4 -5.24 -9.18 -12.01
N LEU A 5 -5.21 -7.88 -12.21
CA LEU A 5 -4.69 -6.95 -11.22
C LEU A 5 -5.85 -6.29 -10.49
N ALA A 6 -5.67 -6.11 -9.20
CA ALA A 6 -6.58 -5.35 -8.37
C ALA A 6 -5.89 -4.07 -7.91
N GLU A 7 -6.66 -3.05 -7.64
CA GLU A 7 -6.18 -1.82 -7.06
C GLU A 7 -6.87 -1.58 -5.74
N VAL A 8 -6.16 -1.02 -4.80
CA VAL A 8 -6.73 -0.63 -3.52
C VAL A 8 -6.06 0.65 -3.05
N ILE A 9 -6.83 1.47 -2.35
CA ILE A 9 -6.30 2.67 -1.71
C ILE A 9 -6.15 2.36 -0.23
N LEU A 10 -4.93 2.55 0.27
CA LEU A 10 -4.63 2.40 1.68
C LEU A 10 -4.61 3.80 2.31
N HIS A 11 -5.45 4.01 3.30
CA HIS A 11 -5.49 5.25 4.05
C HIS A 11 -4.65 5.12 5.31
N ILE A 12 -3.69 6.01 5.48
CA ILE A 12 -2.78 6.02 6.62
C ILE A 12 -3.15 7.20 7.51
N ASP A 13 -3.44 6.91 8.79
CA ASP A 13 -3.94 7.92 9.72
C ASP A 13 -2.86 8.95 10.10
N GLU A 14 -1.63 8.48 10.25
CA GLU A 14 -0.53 9.35 10.68
C GLU A 14 -0.11 10.33 9.60
N SER A 15 0.39 11.48 10.04
CA SER A 15 1.05 12.42 9.14
C SER A 15 2.49 11.96 8.95
N THR A 16 2.75 11.36 7.81
CA THR A 16 4.08 10.84 7.47
C THR A 16 4.86 11.86 6.66
N SER A 17 6.18 11.84 6.81
CA SER A 17 7.05 12.62 5.94
C SER A 17 7.16 11.95 4.57
N HIS A 18 7.68 12.70 3.59
CA HIS A 18 7.95 12.16 2.26
C HIS A 18 8.84 10.92 2.35
N ASP A 19 9.92 10.99 3.15
CA ASP A 19 10.85 9.88 3.29
C ASP A 19 10.20 8.66 3.92
N GLU A 20 9.35 8.85 4.90
CA GLU A 20 8.62 7.74 5.53
C GLU A 20 7.67 7.08 4.55
N ARG A 21 6.99 7.86 3.72
CA ARG A 21 6.10 7.32 2.70
C ARG A 21 6.88 6.51 1.67
N GLU A 22 8.04 7.02 1.24
CA GLU A 22 8.87 6.30 0.28
C GLU A 22 9.40 4.99 0.85
N LYS A 23 9.81 4.99 2.10
CA LYS A 23 10.25 3.77 2.77
C LYS A 23 9.14 2.73 2.85
N PHE A 24 7.94 3.17 3.20
CA PHE A 24 6.81 2.26 3.27
C PHE A 24 6.42 1.75 1.88
N ARG A 25 6.48 2.62 0.86
CA ARG A 25 6.27 2.19 -0.53
C ARG A 25 7.25 1.08 -0.90
N ASP A 26 8.52 1.24 -0.54
CA ASP A 26 9.54 0.22 -0.83
C ASP A 26 9.23 -1.10 -0.13
N VAL A 27 8.71 -1.05 1.10
CA VAL A 27 8.27 -2.23 1.83
C VAL A 27 7.17 -2.95 1.05
N LEU A 28 6.18 -2.21 0.56
CA LEU A 28 5.07 -2.78 -0.21
C LEU A 28 5.58 -3.39 -1.52
N LEU A 29 6.47 -2.68 -2.22
CA LEU A 29 7.02 -3.16 -3.49
C LEU A 29 7.84 -4.43 -3.33
N ALA A 30 8.39 -4.69 -2.15
CA ALA A 30 9.14 -5.91 -1.87
C ALA A 30 8.24 -7.12 -1.58
N MET A 31 6.94 -6.91 -1.40
CA MET A 31 6.00 -8.00 -1.12
C MET A 31 5.64 -8.73 -2.41
N ASP A 32 5.65 -10.07 -2.35
CA ASP A 32 5.27 -10.89 -3.49
C ASP A 32 3.81 -10.60 -3.87
N GLY A 33 3.58 -10.34 -5.14
CA GLY A 33 2.25 -10.05 -5.65
C GLY A 33 1.93 -8.57 -5.78
N VAL A 34 2.75 -7.68 -5.22
CA VAL A 34 2.59 -6.24 -5.40
C VAL A 34 3.28 -5.83 -6.69
N MET A 35 2.52 -5.20 -7.58
CA MET A 35 3.00 -4.77 -8.89
C MET A 35 3.39 -3.30 -8.91
N ALA A 36 2.70 -2.47 -8.15
CA ALA A 36 2.99 -1.04 -8.07
C ALA A 36 2.48 -0.48 -6.76
N ALA A 37 3.14 0.54 -6.27
CA ALA A 37 2.70 1.29 -5.10
C ALA A 37 3.07 2.75 -5.33
N ASP A 38 2.08 3.63 -5.27
CA ASP A 38 2.26 5.05 -5.54
C ASP A 38 1.82 5.88 -4.36
N CYS A 39 2.64 6.85 -4.01
CA CYS A 39 2.29 7.87 -3.05
C CYS A 39 2.48 9.24 -3.68
N ASN A 40 1.75 10.22 -3.19
CA ASN A 40 1.80 11.57 -3.71
C ASN A 40 1.81 12.54 -2.54
N ASP A 41 2.72 13.51 -2.59
CA ASP A 41 2.85 14.51 -1.52
C ASP A 41 1.60 15.37 -1.37
N LYS A 42 0.78 15.48 -2.42
CA LYS A 42 -0.49 16.21 -2.37
C LYS A 42 -1.58 15.43 -1.64
N THR A 43 -1.44 14.13 -1.52
CA THR A 43 -2.37 13.26 -0.79
C THR A 43 -1.59 12.37 0.16
N PRO A 44 -1.00 12.97 1.21
CA PRO A 44 -0.01 12.27 2.05
C PRO A 44 -0.56 11.10 2.85
N HIS A 45 -1.89 11.00 2.98
CA HIS A 45 -2.52 9.91 3.72
C HIS A 45 -2.93 8.74 2.82
N LEU A 46 -2.73 8.86 1.49
CA LEU A 46 -3.20 7.85 0.56
C LEU A 46 -2.03 7.14 -0.12
N MET A 47 -2.14 5.82 -0.24
CA MET A 47 -1.21 4.99 -0.97
C MET A 47 -2.02 4.12 -1.94
N LEU A 48 -1.77 4.25 -3.23
CA LEU A 48 -2.44 3.43 -4.24
C LEU A 48 -1.58 2.21 -4.51
N ILE A 49 -2.18 1.02 -4.37
CA ILE A 49 -1.46 -0.24 -4.51
C ILE A 49 -2.13 -1.07 -5.60
N GLU A 50 -1.33 -1.49 -6.59
CA GLU A 50 -1.74 -2.47 -7.60
C GLU A 50 -1.11 -3.80 -7.25
N TYR A 51 -1.90 -4.86 -7.24
CA TYR A 51 -1.42 -6.16 -6.79
C TYR A 51 -2.18 -7.29 -7.45
N ASN A 52 -1.59 -8.47 -7.41
CA ASN A 52 -2.23 -9.69 -7.87
C ASN A 52 -3.00 -10.31 -6.70
N PRO A 53 -4.35 -10.30 -6.73
CA PRO A 53 -5.13 -10.81 -5.60
C PRO A 53 -5.05 -12.33 -5.43
N ASP A 54 -4.54 -13.04 -6.43
CA ASP A 54 -4.29 -14.48 -6.30
C ASP A 54 -3.02 -14.76 -5.52
N ALA A 55 -2.08 -13.80 -5.49
CA ALA A 55 -0.80 -13.96 -4.82
C ALA A 55 -0.79 -13.38 -3.41
N ILE A 56 -1.56 -12.32 -3.15
CA ILE A 56 -1.53 -11.63 -1.86
C ILE A 56 -2.91 -11.06 -1.55
N ASN A 57 -3.29 -11.15 -0.28
CA ASN A 57 -4.52 -10.57 0.22
C ASN A 57 -4.27 -9.13 0.65
N SER A 58 -5.20 -8.23 0.34
CA SER A 58 -5.04 -6.81 0.63
C SER A 58 -4.89 -6.50 2.13
N ILE A 59 -5.38 -7.37 3.02
CA ILE A 59 -5.19 -7.18 4.45
C ILE A 59 -3.71 -7.17 4.84
N GLU A 60 -2.84 -7.78 4.04
CA GLU A 60 -1.40 -7.79 4.30
C GLU A 60 -0.80 -6.39 4.22
N PHE A 61 -1.42 -5.48 3.47
CA PHE A 61 -0.95 -4.10 3.41
C PHE A 61 -1.23 -3.37 4.72
N VAL A 62 -2.38 -3.65 5.33
CA VAL A 62 -2.71 -3.12 6.66
C VAL A 62 -1.75 -3.68 7.70
N ASN A 63 -1.46 -4.98 7.62
CA ASN A 63 -0.52 -5.63 8.54
C ASN A 63 0.89 -5.06 8.39
N ALA A 64 1.33 -4.79 7.16
CA ALA A 64 2.64 -4.19 6.91
C ALA A 64 2.73 -2.79 7.51
N ALA A 65 1.68 -1.98 7.36
CA ALA A 65 1.62 -0.66 7.97
C ALA A 65 1.74 -0.76 9.49
N LYS A 66 1.02 -1.70 10.10
CA LYS A 66 1.05 -1.90 11.54
C LYS A 66 2.44 -2.26 12.03
N LYS A 67 3.18 -3.08 11.30
CA LYS A 67 4.56 -3.43 11.63
C LYS A 67 5.48 -2.21 11.62
N HIS A 68 5.15 -1.19 10.86
CA HIS A 68 5.90 0.05 10.77
C HIS A 68 5.35 1.14 11.68
N GLY A 69 4.48 0.80 12.62
CA GLY A 69 3.92 1.74 13.57
C GLY A 69 2.86 2.65 13.00
N LEU A 70 2.30 2.29 11.86
CA LEU A 70 1.28 3.10 11.19
C LEU A 70 -0.10 2.46 11.38
N HIS A 71 -1.13 3.31 11.47
CA HIS A 71 -2.50 2.88 11.49
C HIS A 71 -3.10 3.12 10.10
N ALA A 72 -3.45 2.04 9.44
CA ALA A 72 -3.95 2.12 8.08
C ALA A 72 -5.22 1.30 7.93
N GLU A 73 -6.03 1.70 6.97
CA GLU A 73 -7.24 0.97 6.62
C GLU A 73 -7.42 1.00 5.11
N LEU A 74 -8.10 -0.01 4.60
CA LEU A 74 -8.41 -0.08 3.18
C LEU A 74 -9.57 0.86 2.90
N ALA A 75 -9.35 1.84 2.03
CA ALA A 75 -10.39 2.80 1.66
C ALA A 75 -11.21 2.32 0.46
N GLY A 76 -10.90 1.12 -0.04
CA GLY A 76 -11.59 0.53 -1.17
C GLY A 76 -11.24 1.18 -2.49
N LEU A 77 -12.05 0.90 -3.46
CA LEU A 77 -12.00 1.51 -4.78
C LEU A 77 -13.36 2.05 -5.10
#